data_4a92f39bee285262330990b92abd3746
#
_entry.id   4a92f39bee285262330990b92abd3746
#
_cell.length_a   1.000
_cell.length_b   1.000
_cell.length_c   1.000
_cell.angle_alpha   90.00
_cell.angle_beta   90.00
_cell.angle_gamma   90.00
#
_symmetry.space_group_name_H-M   'P 1'
#
loop_
_entity.id
_entity.type
_entity.pdbx_description
1 polymer ?
#
loop_
_entity_poly.entity_id
_entity_poly.type
_entity_poly.pdbx_seq_one_letter_code
_entity_poly.pdbx_strand_id
1 'polypeptide(L)'
;MIAALALTALVATATPQPPNITIAQKLNTQIPLDLMFRDETGKIVRLREYFGRKPVVLDFVYYRCPMLCPIVLDGTTEALTQLKYDIGKEFDVLTVSIDPRDKAADAARMKEKYIKRYGRLESANGWHFLTANETAIKQLADAVGFQFVYDPKMDQFAHGAALFVLTPEGRTSRYFFGFEYKPRDLRLAIFEASQGKIGSLADQLLLLCYHYDPKIGKYSRDAMLFTRAGGVVTMLALGGFIAVMIRKERMAEGRRQMAEDQMADGRWQMADKTTAGSPPSAIGHLPSGREGGPR
;
A
#
# COMPACT_ATOMS: atom_id res chain seq x y z
N MET A 1 -2.57 -39.74 -53.70
CA MET A 1 -1.62 -38.86 -53.05
C MET A 1 -2.14 -38.50 -51.66
N ILE A 2 -1.63 -39.20 -50.64
CA ILE A 2 -2.06 -39.05 -49.23
C ILE A 2 -0.98 -38.23 -48.56
N ALA A 3 -1.29 -36.95 -48.21
CA ALA A 3 -0.40 -36.07 -47.47
C ALA A 3 -0.44 -36.45 -45.98
N ALA A 4 0.66 -36.98 -45.46
CA ALA A 4 0.84 -37.23 -44.03
C ALA A 4 1.18 -35.92 -43.34
N LEU A 5 0.26 -35.39 -42.53
CA LEU A 5 0.55 -34.29 -41.57
C LEU A 5 1.33 -34.89 -40.37
N ALA A 6 2.61 -34.57 -40.31
CA ALA A 6 3.44 -34.81 -39.14
C ALA A 6 3.12 -33.79 -38.05
N LEU A 7 2.42 -34.20 -37.02
CA LEU A 7 2.13 -33.42 -35.81
C LEU A 7 3.38 -33.46 -34.92
N THR A 8 4.26 -32.45 -35.00
CA THR A 8 5.39 -32.28 -34.08
C THR A 8 4.87 -31.81 -32.74
N ALA A 9 4.82 -32.70 -31.78
CA ALA A 9 4.55 -32.38 -30.40
C ALA A 9 5.72 -31.53 -29.82
N LEU A 10 5.46 -30.26 -29.61
CA LEU A 10 6.38 -29.34 -28.94
C LEU A 10 6.37 -29.73 -27.43
N VAL A 11 7.37 -30.49 -27.02
CA VAL A 11 7.61 -30.77 -25.61
C VAL A 11 8.09 -29.46 -24.97
N ALA A 12 7.18 -28.75 -24.33
CA ALA A 12 7.52 -27.60 -23.49
C ALA A 12 8.34 -28.10 -22.31
N THR A 13 9.65 -27.94 -22.36
CA THR A 13 10.52 -28.11 -21.19
C THR A 13 10.12 -27.02 -20.18
N ALA A 14 9.45 -27.44 -19.10
CA ALA A 14 9.16 -26.57 -17.97
C ALA A 14 10.50 -26.07 -17.40
N THR A 15 10.82 -24.82 -17.65
CA THR A 15 11.93 -24.14 -16.95
C THR A 15 11.59 -24.15 -15.47
N PRO A 16 12.53 -24.59 -14.58
CA PRO A 16 12.28 -24.53 -13.14
C PRO A 16 11.98 -23.07 -12.77
N GLN A 17 10.75 -22.82 -12.31
CA GLN A 17 10.41 -21.50 -11.81
C GLN A 17 11.24 -21.24 -10.55
N PRO A 18 11.84 -20.05 -10.42
CA PRO A 18 12.51 -19.69 -9.18
C PRO A 18 11.52 -19.84 -8.01
N PRO A 19 11.99 -20.32 -6.84
CA PRO A 19 11.13 -20.47 -5.69
C PRO A 19 10.41 -19.15 -5.42
N ASN A 20 9.08 -19.24 -5.25
CA ASN A 20 8.25 -18.05 -5.00
C ASN A 20 8.53 -17.55 -3.58
N ILE A 21 9.54 -16.68 -3.46
CA ILE A 21 9.99 -16.14 -2.18
C ILE A 21 9.15 -14.91 -1.90
N THR A 22 8.12 -15.09 -1.09
CA THR A 22 7.21 -14.02 -0.70
C THR A 22 7.27 -13.78 0.81
N ILE A 23 7.00 -12.55 1.22
CA ILE A 23 6.78 -12.24 2.63
C ILE A 23 5.28 -12.13 2.84
N ALA A 24 4.71 -13.12 3.53
CA ALA A 24 3.30 -13.13 3.85
C ALA A 24 3.06 -12.26 5.09
N GLN A 25 2.27 -11.19 4.96
CA GLN A 25 1.95 -10.34 6.11
C GLN A 25 1.10 -11.10 7.13
N LYS A 26 1.62 -11.23 8.34
CA LYS A 26 0.96 -11.86 9.49
C LYS A 26 0.84 -10.83 10.63
N LEU A 27 0.06 -9.77 10.39
CA LEU A 27 -0.18 -8.76 11.42
C LEU A 27 -0.83 -9.37 12.66
N ASN A 28 -0.52 -8.82 13.82
CA ASN A 28 -0.99 -9.25 15.13
C ASN A 28 -0.58 -10.69 15.52
N THR A 29 0.29 -11.34 14.76
CA THR A 29 0.80 -12.66 15.13
C THR A 29 1.82 -12.54 16.24
N GLN A 30 1.66 -13.35 17.27
CA GLN A 30 2.62 -13.48 18.37
C GLN A 30 3.81 -14.30 17.91
N ILE A 31 5.03 -13.76 18.00
CA ILE A 31 6.23 -14.55 17.77
C ILE A 31 6.51 -15.48 18.97
N PRO A 32 7.17 -16.63 18.74
CA PRO A 32 7.51 -17.57 19.80
C PRO A 32 8.69 -17.05 20.65
N LEU A 33 8.37 -16.39 21.77
CA LEU A 33 9.34 -15.72 22.64
C LEU A 33 10.27 -16.66 23.40
N ASP A 34 9.96 -17.96 23.45
CA ASP A 34 10.78 -18.97 24.15
C ASP A 34 11.88 -19.58 23.30
N LEU A 35 11.99 -19.17 22.05
CA LEU A 35 13.07 -19.62 21.16
C LEU A 35 14.44 -19.21 21.70
N MET A 36 15.38 -20.15 21.57
CA MET A 36 16.76 -19.97 22.01
C MET A 36 17.63 -19.52 20.83
N PHE A 37 18.34 -18.44 21.06
CA PHE A 37 19.34 -17.89 20.15
C PHE A 37 20.70 -17.79 20.86
N ARG A 38 21.70 -17.48 20.07
CA ARG A 38 23.03 -17.09 20.57
C ARG A 38 23.28 -15.66 20.14
N ASP A 39 23.61 -14.81 21.08
CA ASP A 39 23.96 -13.42 20.80
C ASP A 39 25.39 -13.26 20.27
N GLU A 40 25.75 -12.04 19.92
CA GLU A 40 27.05 -11.67 19.41
C GLU A 40 28.20 -11.91 20.41
N THR A 41 27.92 -12.06 21.70
CA THR A 41 28.93 -12.40 22.75
C THR A 41 29.13 -13.91 22.88
N GLY A 42 28.25 -14.70 22.24
CA GLY A 42 28.23 -16.16 22.33
C GLY A 42 27.34 -16.70 23.45
N LYS A 43 26.67 -15.82 24.21
CA LYS A 43 25.70 -16.21 25.25
C LYS A 43 24.45 -16.78 24.62
N ILE A 44 23.94 -17.87 25.22
CA ILE A 44 22.61 -18.38 24.85
C ILE A 44 21.54 -17.52 25.54
N VAL A 45 20.61 -16.99 24.75
CA VAL A 45 19.56 -16.07 25.18
C VAL A 45 18.18 -16.56 24.67
N ARG A 46 17.15 -16.25 25.41
CA ARG A 46 15.75 -16.42 24.93
C ARG A 46 15.28 -15.14 24.29
N LEU A 47 14.51 -15.22 23.23
CA LEU A 47 13.97 -14.03 22.58
C LEU A 47 13.23 -13.11 23.55
N ARG A 48 12.50 -13.66 24.53
CA ARG A 48 11.79 -12.87 25.54
C ARG A 48 12.65 -11.89 26.32
N GLU A 49 13.97 -12.10 26.38
CA GLU A 49 14.91 -11.19 27.07
C GLU A 49 14.97 -9.81 26.41
N TYR A 50 14.61 -9.73 25.13
CA TYR A 50 14.59 -8.49 24.33
C TYR A 50 13.22 -7.81 24.29
N PHE A 51 12.22 -8.40 24.88
CA PHE A 51 10.82 -7.92 24.84
C PHE A 51 10.32 -7.49 26.21
N GLY A 52 9.11 -6.90 26.27
CA GLY A 52 8.40 -6.53 27.48
C GLY A 52 8.48 -5.05 27.85
N ARG A 53 9.40 -4.28 27.27
CA ARG A 53 9.58 -2.85 27.61
C ARG A 53 9.43 -1.92 26.43
N LYS A 54 10.02 -2.27 25.30
CA LYS A 54 10.16 -1.44 24.10
C LYS A 54 9.72 -2.21 22.87
N PRO A 55 9.27 -1.52 21.82
CA PRO A 55 9.09 -2.14 20.52
C PRO A 55 10.43 -2.59 19.95
N VAL A 56 10.38 -3.59 19.12
CA VAL A 56 11.56 -4.20 18.49
C VAL A 56 11.46 -4.07 16.97
N VAL A 57 12.51 -3.61 16.35
CA VAL A 57 12.72 -3.70 14.91
C VAL A 57 13.50 -4.98 14.62
N LEU A 58 12.89 -5.87 13.83
CA LEU A 58 13.49 -7.16 13.48
C LEU A 58 13.82 -7.16 11.99
N ASP A 59 15.00 -7.67 11.64
CA ASP A 59 15.38 -8.00 10.28
C ASP A 59 16.03 -9.40 10.19
N PHE A 60 15.99 -9.96 8.96
CA PHE A 60 16.61 -11.23 8.64
C PHE A 60 17.67 -11.03 7.56
N VAL A 61 18.89 -11.50 7.84
CA VAL A 61 20.03 -11.45 6.95
C VAL A 61 20.84 -12.74 7.12
N TYR A 62 21.92 -12.92 6.37
CA TYR A 62 22.97 -13.86 6.76
C TYR A 62 24.33 -13.16 6.67
N TYR A 63 25.19 -13.39 7.67
CA TYR A 63 26.34 -12.52 7.92
C TYR A 63 27.46 -12.65 6.89
N ARG A 64 27.46 -13.72 6.12
CA ARG A 64 28.44 -13.99 5.05
C ARG A 64 27.89 -13.68 3.65
N CYS A 65 26.73 -13.00 3.55
CA CYS A 65 26.14 -12.64 2.29
C CYS A 65 27.02 -11.65 1.51
N PRO A 66 27.32 -11.95 0.23
CA PRO A 66 28.18 -11.05 -0.55
C PRO A 66 27.42 -9.88 -1.18
N MET A 67 26.08 -9.88 -1.22
CA MET A 67 25.31 -8.92 -2.02
C MET A 67 24.15 -8.23 -1.31
N LEU A 68 23.05 -8.94 -1.05
CA LEU A 68 21.77 -8.31 -0.66
C LEU A 68 21.74 -7.88 0.82
N CYS A 69 22.30 -8.69 1.72
CA CYS A 69 22.22 -8.40 3.15
C CYS A 69 22.97 -7.11 3.57
N PRO A 70 24.12 -6.76 2.98
CA PRO A 70 24.71 -5.44 3.20
C PRO A 70 23.77 -4.31 2.78
N ILE A 71 23.05 -4.43 1.67
CA ILE A 71 22.12 -3.39 1.17
C ILE A 71 20.94 -3.22 2.14
N VAL A 72 20.38 -4.31 2.65
CA VAL A 72 19.29 -4.27 3.65
C VAL A 72 19.77 -3.61 4.94
N LEU A 73 20.90 -4.04 5.49
CA LEU A 73 21.43 -3.46 6.73
C LEU A 73 21.90 -2.02 6.56
N ASP A 74 22.44 -1.68 5.39
CA ASP A 74 22.81 -0.30 5.05
C ASP A 74 21.58 0.60 5.02
N GLY A 75 20.51 0.19 4.34
CA GLY A 75 19.25 0.92 4.30
C GLY A 75 18.57 1.03 5.66
N THR A 76 18.59 -0.07 6.45
CA THR A 76 18.13 -0.06 7.84
C THR A 76 18.92 0.96 8.67
N THR A 77 20.24 0.90 8.62
CA THR A 77 21.09 1.82 9.38
C THR A 77 20.86 3.26 9.00
N GLU A 78 20.75 3.55 7.70
CA GLU A 78 20.52 4.89 7.19
C GLU A 78 19.16 5.44 7.69
N ALA A 79 18.10 4.66 7.57
CA ALA A 79 16.80 5.07 8.08
C ALA A 79 16.81 5.32 9.59
N LEU A 80 17.43 4.42 10.36
CA LEU A 80 17.54 4.54 11.82
C LEU A 80 18.38 5.75 12.24
N THR A 81 19.46 6.06 11.52
CA THR A 81 20.33 7.22 11.82
C THR A 81 19.58 8.55 11.71
N GLN A 82 18.60 8.65 10.79
CA GLN A 82 17.78 9.84 10.59
C GLN A 82 16.64 9.98 11.62
N LEU A 83 16.42 8.98 12.47
CA LEU A 83 15.42 9.07 13.54
C LEU A 83 15.92 9.96 14.67
N LYS A 84 14.96 10.66 15.32
CA LYS A 84 15.19 11.33 16.61
C LYS A 84 15.05 10.36 17.80
N TYR A 85 14.99 9.07 17.54
CA TYR A 85 14.94 7.98 18.51
C TYR A 85 16.27 7.26 18.52
N ASP A 86 16.68 6.76 19.67
CA ASP A 86 17.92 6.02 19.86
C ASP A 86 17.63 4.55 20.08
N ILE A 87 18.39 3.72 19.39
CA ILE A 87 18.42 2.26 19.66
C ILE A 87 18.87 2.06 21.10
N GLY A 88 18.17 1.21 21.84
CA GLY A 88 18.45 0.96 23.25
C GLY A 88 17.67 1.86 24.22
N LYS A 89 17.09 2.97 23.72
CA LYS A 89 16.25 3.88 24.53
C LYS A 89 14.77 3.72 24.20
N GLU A 90 14.34 4.15 23.01
CA GLU A 90 12.94 4.09 22.58
C GLU A 90 12.56 2.76 21.96
N PHE A 91 13.52 2.05 21.37
CA PHE A 91 13.31 0.75 20.74
C PHE A 91 14.60 -0.07 20.73
N ASP A 92 14.49 -1.36 20.49
CA ASP A 92 15.62 -2.25 20.26
C ASP A 92 15.61 -2.78 18.81
N VAL A 93 16.76 -3.27 18.34
CA VAL A 93 16.91 -3.88 17.01
C VAL A 93 17.45 -5.28 17.16
N LEU A 94 16.80 -6.24 16.49
CA LEU A 94 17.25 -7.63 16.41
C LEU A 94 17.56 -7.96 14.95
N THR A 95 18.82 -8.19 14.64
CA THR A 95 19.28 -8.70 13.36
C THR A 95 19.56 -10.19 13.50
N VAL A 96 18.76 -11.01 12.82
CA VAL A 96 18.81 -12.47 12.95
C VAL A 96 19.40 -13.09 11.69
N SER A 97 20.46 -13.90 11.86
CA SER A 97 20.97 -14.67 10.74
C SER A 97 20.05 -15.82 10.38
N ILE A 98 19.76 -15.97 9.08
CA ILE A 98 19.04 -17.12 8.51
C ILE A 98 19.96 -18.28 8.16
N ASP A 99 21.29 -18.11 8.20
CA ASP A 99 22.24 -19.18 7.97
C ASP A 99 22.62 -19.85 9.30
N PRO A 100 22.21 -21.11 9.54
CA PRO A 100 22.54 -21.82 10.77
C PRO A 100 24.04 -22.10 10.93
N ARG A 101 24.84 -21.86 9.87
CA ARG A 101 26.31 -22.00 9.88
C ARG A 101 27.01 -20.77 10.42
N ASP A 102 26.32 -19.61 10.51
CA ASP A 102 26.86 -18.39 11.08
C ASP A 102 27.10 -18.55 12.59
N LYS A 103 28.21 -17.98 13.08
CA LYS A 103 28.64 -18.09 14.45
C LYS A 103 28.59 -16.75 15.18
N ALA A 104 28.64 -16.77 16.49
CA ALA A 104 28.69 -15.56 17.30
C ALA A 104 29.83 -14.59 16.90
N ALA A 105 30.98 -15.11 16.44
CA ALA A 105 32.04 -14.27 15.91
C ALA A 105 31.66 -13.52 14.63
N ASP A 106 30.83 -14.10 13.78
CA ASP A 106 30.29 -13.43 12.60
C ASP A 106 29.30 -12.34 13.00
N ALA A 107 28.43 -12.64 13.97
CA ALA A 107 27.50 -11.70 14.58
C ALA A 107 28.23 -10.51 15.22
N ALA A 108 29.27 -10.77 15.97
CA ALA A 108 30.11 -9.73 16.63
C ALA A 108 30.75 -8.76 15.61
N ARG A 109 31.31 -9.29 14.51
CA ARG A 109 31.87 -8.47 13.42
C ARG A 109 30.80 -7.60 12.76
N MET A 110 29.61 -8.15 12.53
CA MET A 110 28.50 -7.39 11.94
C MET A 110 28.02 -6.31 12.90
N LYS A 111 27.86 -6.62 14.18
CA LYS A 111 27.52 -5.64 15.21
C LYS A 111 28.51 -4.48 15.24
N GLU A 112 29.81 -4.77 15.35
CA GLU A 112 30.83 -3.74 15.35
C GLU A 112 30.75 -2.83 14.12
N LYS A 113 30.62 -3.41 12.92
CA LYS A 113 30.48 -2.69 11.66
C LYS A 113 29.28 -1.75 11.67
N TYR A 114 28.11 -2.23 12.07
CA TYR A 114 26.87 -1.47 11.94
C TYR A 114 26.64 -0.49 13.10
N ILE A 115 27.11 -0.77 14.31
CA ILE A 115 27.15 0.21 15.39
C ILE A 115 28.07 1.40 15.04
N LYS A 116 29.26 1.11 14.47
CA LYS A 116 30.18 2.16 13.99
C LYS A 116 29.51 3.00 12.87
N ARG A 117 28.80 2.36 11.94
CA ARG A 117 28.11 3.04 10.86
C ARG A 117 26.92 3.88 11.37
N TYR A 118 26.18 3.37 12.33
CA TYR A 118 25.10 4.09 12.99
C TYR A 118 25.58 5.35 13.72
N GLY A 119 26.81 5.36 14.18
CA GLY A 119 27.48 6.53 14.74
C GLY A 119 27.11 6.89 16.17
N ARG A 120 26.22 6.12 16.82
CA ARG A 120 25.80 6.29 18.22
C ARG A 120 26.24 5.06 19.02
N LEU A 121 27.47 5.09 19.56
CA LEU A 121 28.09 3.94 20.22
C LEU A 121 27.32 3.43 21.44
N GLU A 122 26.59 4.31 22.13
CA GLU A 122 25.73 3.95 23.26
C GLU A 122 24.59 2.99 22.87
N SER A 123 24.23 2.95 21.60
CA SER A 123 23.19 2.06 21.06
C SER A 123 23.62 0.59 20.95
N ALA A 124 24.86 0.27 21.23
CA ALA A 124 25.37 -1.10 21.19
C ALA A 124 24.60 -2.06 22.10
N ASN A 125 24.03 -1.57 23.19
CA ASN A 125 23.24 -2.35 24.14
C ASN A 125 21.79 -2.61 23.67
N GLY A 126 21.34 -1.98 22.60
CA GLY A 126 19.98 -2.13 22.06
C GLY A 126 19.94 -2.74 20.65
N TRP A 127 21.10 -2.93 19.99
CA TRP A 127 21.15 -3.60 18.70
C TRP A 127 21.89 -4.93 18.83
N HIS A 128 21.13 -6.02 18.70
CA HIS A 128 21.62 -7.38 18.89
C HIS A 128 21.67 -8.15 17.58
N PHE A 129 22.73 -8.91 17.40
CA PHE A 129 22.98 -9.76 16.24
C PHE A 129 22.92 -11.22 16.66
N LEU A 130 21.88 -11.93 16.21
CA LEU A 130 21.55 -13.25 16.73
C LEU A 130 21.86 -14.35 15.71
N THR A 131 22.31 -15.50 16.23
CA THR A 131 22.45 -16.74 15.47
C THR A 131 21.70 -17.86 16.17
N ALA A 132 21.25 -18.88 15.44
CA ALA A 132 20.56 -20.03 16.02
C ALA A 132 20.68 -21.26 15.13
N ASN A 133 20.12 -22.37 15.58
CA ASN A 133 19.91 -23.55 14.75
C ASN A 133 18.75 -23.29 13.72
N GLU A 134 18.72 -24.10 12.69
CA GLU A 134 17.75 -23.99 11.60
C GLU A 134 16.30 -23.98 12.10
N THR A 135 15.98 -24.82 13.10
CA THR A 135 14.61 -24.93 13.64
C THR A 135 14.15 -23.62 14.27
N ALA A 136 14.97 -23.01 15.11
CA ALA A 136 14.63 -21.74 15.77
C ALA A 136 14.54 -20.60 14.77
N ILE A 137 15.45 -20.52 13.79
CA ILE A 137 15.41 -19.53 12.70
C ILE A 137 14.10 -19.66 11.93
N LYS A 138 13.76 -20.89 11.50
CA LYS A 138 12.56 -21.15 10.71
C LYS A 138 11.28 -20.84 11.47
N GLN A 139 11.21 -21.19 12.75
CA GLN A 139 10.03 -20.89 13.59
C GLN A 139 9.81 -19.37 13.73
N LEU A 140 10.87 -18.61 13.94
CA LEU A 140 10.77 -17.15 14.04
C LEU A 140 10.38 -16.54 12.69
N ALA A 141 11.03 -16.96 11.61
CA ALA A 141 10.75 -16.48 10.25
C ALA A 141 9.29 -16.81 9.83
N ASP A 142 8.85 -18.03 10.08
CA ASP A 142 7.47 -18.44 9.78
C ASP A 142 6.45 -17.64 10.59
N ALA A 143 6.74 -17.31 11.85
CA ALA A 143 5.85 -16.52 12.69
C ALA A 143 5.58 -15.12 12.11
N VAL A 144 6.59 -14.48 11.53
CA VAL A 144 6.44 -13.17 10.86
C VAL A 144 6.18 -13.30 9.35
N GLY A 145 6.01 -14.52 8.84
CA GLY A 145 5.72 -14.77 7.42
C GLY A 145 6.88 -14.53 6.46
N PHE A 146 8.12 -14.50 6.97
CA PHE A 146 9.32 -14.39 6.18
C PHE A 146 9.72 -15.76 5.61
N GLN A 147 9.92 -15.83 4.29
CA GLN A 147 10.33 -17.06 3.61
C GLN A 147 11.72 -16.93 3.02
N PHE A 148 12.50 -17.96 3.14
CA PHE A 148 13.82 -18.07 2.55
C PHE A 148 14.10 -19.50 2.10
N VAL A 149 14.93 -19.66 1.08
CA VAL A 149 15.32 -20.96 0.51
C VAL A 149 16.82 -20.97 0.27
N TYR A 150 17.49 -22.02 0.73
CA TYR A 150 18.90 -22.24 0.45
C TYR A 150 19.09 -22.81 -0.96
N ASP A 151 19.94 -22.18 -1.75
CA ASP A 151 20.40 -22.67 -3.04
C ASP A 151 21.78 -23.33 -2.89
N PRO A 152 21.87 -24.68 -2.93
CA PRO A 152 23.13 -25.37 -2.77
C PRO A 152 24.10 -25.19 -3.94
N LYS A 153 23.63 -24.76 -5.12
CA LYS A 153 24.48 -24.53 -6.29
C LYS A 153 25.26 -23.21 -6.15
N MET A 154 24.64 -22.21 -5.55
CA MET A 154 25.23 -20.91 -5.35
C MET A 154 25.81 -20.75 -3.93
N ASP A 155 25.58 -21.71 -3.02
CA ASP A 155 25.85 -21.60 -1.58
C ASP A 155 25.28 -20.30 -0.97
N GLN A 156 24.06 -19.95 -1.37
CA GLN A 156 23.39 -18.71 -0.98
C GLN A 156 21.94 -18.95 -0.55
N PHE A 157 21.41 -18.03 0.25
CA PHE A 157 20.00 -18.00 0.58
C PHE A 157 19.27 -17.00 -0.31
N ALA A 158 18.26 -17.46 -1.00
CA ALA A 158 17.31 -16.60 -1.66
C ALA A 158 16.21 -16.19 -0.65
N HIS A 159 16.05 -14.88 -0.43
CA HIS A 159 15.07 -14.34 0.51
C HIS A 159 14.59 -12.93 0.08
N GLY A 160 13.42 -12.53 0.55
CA GLY A 160 12.94 -11.17 0.40
C GLY A 160 13.66 -10.20 1.35
N ALA A 161 13.49 -8.90 1.13
CA ALA A 161 13.99 -7.85 2.02
C ALA A 161 12.81 -7.19 2.73
N ALA A 162 12.83 -7.14 4.06
CA ALA A 162 11.87 -6.41 4.87
C ALA A 162 12.39 -6.14 6.27
N LEU A 163 11.87 -5.06 6.89
CA LEU A 163 11.88 -4.84 8.33
C LEU A 163 10.52 -5.17 8.92
N PHE A 164 10.54 -5.72 10.12
CA PHE A 164 9.37 -6.04 10.91
C PHE A 164 9.40 -5.19 12.17
N VAL A 165 8.34 -4.45 12.43
CA VAL A 165 8.18 -3.74 13.70
C VAL A 165 7.27 -4.57 14.58
N LEU A 166 7.76 -4.91 15.77
CA LEU A 166 7.09 -5.74 16.76
C LEU A 166 6.73 -4.90 17.98
N THR A 167 5.59 -5.18 18.60
CA THR A 167 5.21 -4.57 19.87
C THR A 167 6.09 -5.07 21.01
N PRO A 168 6.10 -4.41 22.20
CA PRO A 168 6.79 -4.91 23.38
C PRO A 168 6.39 -6.34 23.77
N GLU A 169 5.17 -6.76 23.46
CA GLU A 169 4.67 -8.11 23.72
C GLU A 169 5.13 -9.13 22.67
N GLY A 170 5.84 -8.68 21.62
CA GLY A 170 6.30 -9.53 20.53
C GLY A 170 5.21 -9.85 19.48
N ARG A 171 4.26 -8.95 19.28
CA ARG A 171 3.27 -9.07 18.19
C ARG A 171 3.72 -8.27 16.98
N THR A 172 3.54 -8.84 15.79
CA THR A 172 3.89 -8.16 14.54
C THR A 172 2.96 -6.98 14.31
N SER A 173 3.51 -5.77 14.38
CA SER A 173 2.77 -4.51 14.22
C SER A 173 2.77 -4.01 12.79
N ARG A 174 3.95 -3.94 12.15
CA ARG A 174 4.07 -3.38 10.79
C ARG A 174 5.20 -4.03 10.00
N TYR A 175 5.05 -3.97 8.68
CA TYR A 175 6.04 -4.43 7.69
C TYR A 175 6.55 -3.27 6.87
N PHE A 176 7.84 -3.26 6.57
CA PHE A 176 8.47 -2.38 5.59
C PHE A 176 9.20 -3.25 4.58
N PHE A 177 8.76 -3.23 3.33
CA PHE A 177 9.31 -4.05 2.26
C PHE A 177 10.44 -3.32 1.54
N GLY A 178 11.41 -4.11 1.03
CA GLY A 178 12.56 -3.59 0.31
C GLY A 178 13.70 -3.18 1.25
N PHE A 179 14.51 -2.25 0.82
CA PHE A 179 15.73 -1.82 1.51
C PHE A 179 15.83 -0.29 1.68
N GLU A 180 14.86 0.45 1.16
CA GLU A 180 14.75 1.90 1.36
C GLU A 180 13.56 2.20 2.28
N TYR A 181 13.85 2.71 3.46
CA TYR A 181 12.84 2.95 4.48
C TYR A 181 12.71 4.44 4.76
N LYS A 182 11.50 4.99 4.63
CA LYS A 182 11.24 6.40 4.96
C LYS A 182 11.31 6.58 6.47
N PRO A 183 12.21 7.44 6.99
CA PRO A 183 12.41 7.61 8.43
C PRO A 183 11.14 8.02 9.16
N ARG A 184 10.30 8.87 8.54
CA ARG A 184 9.03 9.30 9.11
C ARG A 184 8.08 8.13 9.38
N ASP A 185 7.96 7.23 8.40
CA ASP A 185 7.04 6.10 8.49
C ASP A 185 7.53 5.07 9.51
N LEU A 186 8.86 4.82 9.52
CA LEU A 186 9.48 3.94 10.50
C LEU A 186 9.34 4.50 11.92
N ARG A 187 9.55 5.81 12.13
CA ARG A 187 9.33 6.46 13.42
C ARG A 187 7.89 6.30 13.90
N LEU A 188 6.92 6.52 13.01
CA LEU A 188 5.52 6.36 13.34
C LEU A 188 5.19 4.92 13.72
N ALA A 189 5.70 3.93 12.98
CA ALA A 189 5.49 2.52 13.28
C ALA A 189 6.08 2.11 14.64
N ILE A 190 7.29 2.56 14.96
CA ILE A 190 7.92 2.32 16.27
C ILE A 190 7.07 2.94 17.39
N PHE A 191 6.58 4.18 17.20
CA PHE A 191 5.72 4.85 18.17
C PHE A 191 4.38 4.11 18.35
N GLU A 192 3.71 3.72 17.26
CA GLU A 192 2.46 2.97 17.32
C GLU A 192 2.65 1.61 17.99
N ALA A 193 3.72 0.88 17.63
CA ALA A 193 4.05 -0.39 18.23
C ALA A 193 4.35 -0.27 19.73
N SER A 194 4.98 0.82 20.20
CA SER A 194 5.22 1.08 21.64
C SER A 194 3.93 1.20 22.44
N GLN A 195 2.81 1.52 21.80
CA GLN A 195 1.48 1.58 22.39
C GLN A 195 0.66 0.30 22.15
N GLY A 196 1.28 -0.77 21.68
CA GLY A 196 0.61 -2.03 21.35
C GLY A 196 -0.32 -1.95 20.12
N LYS A 197 -0.24 -0.90 19.30
CA LYS A 197 -1.07 -0.76 18.10
C LYS A 197 -0.56 -1.66 16.98
N ILE A 198 -1.50 -2.26 16.26
CA ILE A 198 -1.23 -3.20 15.17
C ILE A 198 -1.73 -2.60 13.86
N GLY A 199 -0.81 -2.40 12.92
CA GLY A 199 -1.11 -1.85 11.60
C GLY A 199 -1.74 -0.47 11.62
N SER A 200 -1.87 0.16 10.45
CA SER A 200 -2.75 1.31 10.30
C SER A 200 -4.18 0.84 9.99
N LEU A 201 -5.18 1.69 10.22
CA LEU A 201 -6.57 1.42 9.79
C LEU A 201 -6.65 1.16 8.28
N ALA A 202 -5.78 1.79 7.48
CA ALA A 202 -5.66 1.54 6.06
C ALA A 202 -5.10 0.14 5.77
N ASP A 203 -4.11 -0.34 6.54
CA ASP A 203 -3.57 -1.70 6.39
C ASP A 203 -4.62 -2.74 6.78
N GLN A 204 -5.40 -2.49 7.83
CA GLN A 204 -6.49 -3.38 8.24
C GLN A 204 -7.60 -3.45 7.20
N LEU A 205 -7.98 -2.32 6.59
CA LEU A 205 -8.95 -2.27 5.49
C LEU A 205 -8.41 -2.96 4.23
N LEU A 206 -7.15 -2.72 3.87
CA LEU A 206 -6.50 -3.38 2.74
C LEU A 206 -6.42 -4.90 2.94
N LEU A 207 -6.10 -5.37 4.14
CA LEU A 207 -6.06 -6.81 4.44
C LEU A 207 -7.46 -7.44 4.43
N LEU A 208 -8.49 -6.68 4.80
CA LEU A 208 -9.89 -7.15 4.69
C LEU A 208 -10.32 -7.30 3.22
N CYS A 209 -9.83 -6.41 2.35
CA CYS A 209 -10.12 -6.42 0.91
C CYS A 209 -9.15 -7.29 0.10
N TYR A 210 -7.93 -7.51 0.56
CA TYR A 210 -6.86 -8.23 -0.14
C TYR A 210 -6.52 -9.57 0.55
N HIS A 211 -7.45 -10.51 0.52
CA HIS A 211 -7.09 -11.91 0.74
C HIS A 211 -6.46 -12.46 -0.56
N TYR A 212 -5.20 -12.10 -0.78
CA TYR A 212 -4.40 -12.72 -1.84
C TYR A 212 -3.93 -14.10 -1.36
N ASP A 213 -4.38 -15.15 -2.00
CA ASP A 213 -3.87 -16.52 -1.76
C ASP A 213 -2.62 -16.73 -2.64
N PRO A 214 -1.42 -16.70 -2.05
CA PRO A 214 -0.17 -16.84 -2.81
C PRO A 214 0.01 -18.23 -3.43
N LYS A 215 -0.73 -19.25 -2.95
CA LYS A 215 -0.65 -20.62 -3.47
C LYS A 215 -1.39 -20.81 -4.79
N ILE A 216 -2.36 -19.97 -5.10
CA ILE A 216 -3.21 -20.11 -6.28
C ILE A 216 -2.97 -18.97 -7.30
N GLY A 217 -2.25 -17.92 -6.93
CA GLY A 217 -1.98 -16.77 -7.81
C GLY A 217 -3.24 -16.02 -8.26
N LYS A 218 -4.37 -16.20 -7.56
CA LYS A 218 -5.67 -15.62 -7.90
C LYS A 218 -6.23 -14.87 -6.70
N TYR A 219 -6.88 -13.74 -7.00
CA TYR A 219 -7.70 -13.04 -6.02
C TYR A 219 -8.80 -13.96 -5.51
N SER A 220 -9.11 -13.91 -4.20
CA SER A 220 -10.18 -14.71 -3.63
C SER A 220 -11.48 -14.42 -4.40
N ARG A 221 -12.36 -15.43 -4.52
CA ARG A 221 -13.67 -15.28 -5.18
C ARG A 221 -14.46 -14.11 -4.61
N ASP A 222 -14.28 -13.84 -3.32
CA ASP A 222 -14.98 -12.76 -2.63
C ASP A 222 -14.47 -11.37 -3.05
N ALA A 223 -13.15 -11.16 -3.19
CA ALA A 223 -12.59 -9.91 -3.70
C ALA A 223 -13.06 -9.63 -5.13
N MET A 224 -13.13 -10.67 -5.98
CA MET A 224 -13.62 -10.54 -7.36
C MET A 224 -15.13 -10.28 -7.40
N LEU A 225 -15.91 -10.83 -6.46
CA LEU A 225 -17.34 -10.57 -6.32
C LEU A 225 -17.60 -9.11 -5.91
N PHE A 226 -16.87 -8.61 -4.90
CA PHE A 226 -16.98 -7.21 -4.45
C PHE A 226 -16.58 -6.21 -5.54
N THR A 227 -15.51 -6.49 -6.28
CA THR A 227 -15.08 -5.64 -7.41
C THR A 227 -16.15 -5.61 -8.51
N ARG A 228 -16.74 -6.77 -8.86
CA ARG A 228 -17.83 -6.86 -9.85
C ARG A 228 -19.09 -6.17 -9.36
N ALA A 229 -19.49 -6.38 -8.11
CA ALA A 229 -20.65 -5.73 -7.51
C ALA A 229 -20.48 -4.19 -7.47
N GLY A 230 -19.31 -3.71 -7.03
CA GLY A 230 -18.98 -2.30 -7.04
C GLY A 230 -19.00 -1.68 -8.45
N GLY A 231 -18.48 -2.39 -9.45
CA GLY A 231 -18.52 -1.98 -10.85
C GLY A 231 -19.95 -1.86 -11.39
N VAL A 232 -20.83 -2.82 -11.07
CA VAL A 232 -22.23 -2.79 -11.46
C VAL A 232 -22.97 -1.61 -10.82
N VAL A 233 -22.77 -1.40 -9.50
CA VAL A 233 -23.38 -0.27 -8.78
C VAL A 233 -22.94 1.08 -9.38
N THR A 234 -21.64 1.22 -9.68
CA THR A 234 -21.11 2.44 -10.30
C THR A 234 -21.72 2.68 -11.69
N MET A 235 -21.83 1.63 -12.51
CA MET A 235 -22.45 1.73 -13.84
C MET A 235 -23.93 2.11 -13.76
N LEU A 236 -24.68 1.53 -12.82
CA LEU A 236 -26.09 1.87 -12.62
C LEU A 236 -26.26 3.30 -12.10
N ALA A 237 -25.43 3.75 -11.17
CA ALA A 237 -25.45 5.10 -10.66
C ALA A 237 -25.13 6.14 -11.76
N LEU A 238 -24.09 5.88 -12.56
CA LEU A 238 -23.68 6.76 -13.65
C LEU A 238 -24.73 6.78 -14.77
N GLY A 239 -25.25 5.61 -15.16
CA GLY A 239 -26.33 5.49 -16.15
C GLY A 239 -27.61 6.18 -15.70
N GLY A 240 -27.99 6.01 -14.43
CA GLY A 240 -29.15 6.71 -13.84
C GLY A 240 -28.97 8.23 -13.82
N PHE A 241 -27.77 8.70 -13.44
CA PHE A 241 -27.42 10.12 -13.44
C PHE A 241 -27.53 10.74 -14.86
N ILE A 242 -26.95 10.06 -15.87
CA ILE A 242 -27.01 10.48 -17.26
C ILE A 242 -28.46 10.51 -17.76
N ALA A 243 -29.26 9.47 -17.47
CA ALA A 243 -30.67 9.39 -17.87
C ALA A 243 -31.51 10.54 -17.24
N VAL A 244 -31.23 10.88 -15.98
CA VAL A 244 -31.87 12.02 -15.30
C VAL A 244 -31.48 13.36 -15.95
N MET A 245 -30.21 13.53 -16.30
CA MET A 245 -29.75 14.74 -17.00
C MET A 245 -30.42 14.89 -18.37
N ILE A 246 -30.42 13.84 -19.20
CA ILE A 246 -31.07 13.86 -20.52
C ILE A 246 -32.56 14.13 -20.37
N ARG A 247 -33.21 13.56 -19.37
CA ARG A 247 -34.65 13.79 -19.11
C ARG A 247 -34.93 15.24 -18.71
N LYS A 248 -34.04 15.85 -17.90
CA LYS A 248 -34.13 17.27 -17.54
C LYS A 248 -33.95 18.19 -18.74
N GLU A 249 -32.96 17.90 -19.60
CA GLU A 249 -32.72 18.68 -20.83
C GLU A 249 -33.94 18.61 -21.78
N ARG A 250 -34.46 17.41 -22.06
CA ARG A 250 -35.65 17.24 -22.89
C ARG A 250 -36.90 17.95 -22.33
N MET A 251 -37.09 17.93 -21.01
CA MET A 251 -38.18 18.68 -20.38
C MET A 251 -37.96 20.20 -20.45
N ALA A 252 -36.69 20.66 -20.39
CA ALA A 252 -36.39 22.08 -20.53
C ALA A 252 -36.59 22.57 -21.98
N GLU A 253 -36.19 21.74 -22.98
CA GLU A 253 -36.47 22.03 -24.41
C GLU A 253 -37.94 22.04 -24.71
N GLY A 254 -38.71 21.05 -24.23
CA GLY A 254 -40.17 21.04 -24.41
C GLY A 254 -40.86 22.26 -23.79
N ARG A 255 -40.40 22.76 -22.64
CA ARG A 255 -40.91 24.01 -22.03
C ARG A 255 -40.54 25.23 -22.86
N ARG A 256 -39.37 25.29 -23.46
CA ARG A 256 -38.94 26.39 -24.34
C ARG A 256 -39.78 26.42 -25.60
N GLN A 257 -40.02 25.28 -26.26
CA GLN A 257 -40.87 25.17 -27.43
C GLN A 257 -42.32 25.61 -27.13
N MET A 258 -42.91 25.14 -26.02
CA MET A 258 -44.25 25.59 -25.63
C MET A 258 -44.32 27.09 -25.35
N ALA A 259 -43.27 27.70 -24.79
CA ALA A 259 -43.23 29.14 -24.55
C ALA A 259 -43.07 29.94 -25.86
N GLU A 260 -42.29 29.41 -26.82
CA GLU A 260 -42.13 30.01 -28.15
C GLU A 260 -43.44 29.93 -28.95
N ASP A 261 -44.12 28.78 -28.93
CA ASP A 261 -45.44 28.61 -29.59
C ASP A 261 -46.49 29.53 -28.98
N GLN A 262 -46.54 29.67 -27.65
CA GLN A 262 -47.46 30.62 -27.00
C GLN A 262 -47.16 32.09 -27.35
N MET A 263 -45.87 32.46 -27.48
CA MET A 263 -45.46 33.80 -27.91
C MET A 263 -45.82 34.04 -29.39
N ALA A 264 -45.66 33.02 -30.24
CA ALA A 264 -46.06 33.10 -31.65
C ALA A 264 -47.58 33.28 -31.79
N ASP A 265 -48.39 32.47 -31.07
CA ASP A 265 -49.84 32.55 -31.08
C ASP A 265 -50.38 33.89 -30.53
N GLY A 266 -49.76 34.38 -29.41
CA GLY A 266 -50.03 35.69 -28.87
C GLY A 266 -49.69 36.85 -29.83
N ARG A 267 -48.66 36.71 -30.66
CA ARG A 267 -48.33 37.69 -31.72
C ARG A 267 -49.35 37.72 -32.87
N TRP A 268 -49.82 36.54 -33.24
CA TRP A 268 -50.88 36.47 -34.25
C TRP A 268 -52.19 37.09 -33.76
N GLN A 269 -52.58 36.86 -32.50
CA GLN A 269 -53.80 37.45 -31.92
C GLN A 269 -53.70 38.98 -31.78
N MET A 270 -52.54 39.55 -31.55
CA MET A 270 -52.34 41.01 -31.53
C MET A 270 -52.35 41.61 -32.97
N ALA A 271 -51.80 40.92 -33.95
CA ALA A 271 -51.80 41.35 -35.34
C ALA A 271 -53.23 41.38 -35.89
N ASP A 272 -54.04 40.37 -35.54
CA ASP A 272 -55.47 40.31 -35.97
C ASP A 272 -56.31 41.42 -35.34
N LYS A 273 -56.06 41.80 -34.09
CA LYS A 273 -56.71 42.94 -33.41
C LYS A 273 -56.34 44.29 -33.99
N THR A 274 -55.14 44.42 -34.58
CA THR A 274 -54.67 45.67 -35.16
C THR A 274 -55.19 45.89 -36.57
N THR A 275 -55.54 44.86 -37.29
CA THR A 275 -56.15 44.93 -38.63
C THR A 275 -57.70 45.12 -38.63
N ALA A 276 -58.38 44.87 -37.51
CA ALA A 276 -59.81 44.99 -37.36
C ALA A 276 -60.30 46.37 -36.89
N GLY A 277 -59.44 47.37 -36.73
CA GLY A 277 -59.78 48.67 -36.17
C GLY A 277 -59.23 49.84 -36.97
N SER A 278 -59.77 50.10 -38.15
CA SER A 278 -59.58 51.41 -38.81
C SER A 278 -60.93 52.05 -39.04
N PRO A 279 -61.31 53.13 -38.37
CA PRO A 279 -62.17 54.14 -38.88
C PRO A 279 -61.41 55.36 -39.46
N PRO A 280 -62.00 56.17 -40.38
CA PRO A 280 -61.26 57.09 -41.27
C PRO A 280 -61.06 58.46 -40.63
N SER A 281 -59.91 59.04 -41.03
CA SER A 281 -59.57 60.46 -41.19
C SER A 281 -60.33 61.52 -40.45
N ALA A 282 -59.58 62.32 -39.64
CA ALA A 282 -59.83 63.78 -39.53
C ALA A 282 -58.53 64.53 -39.38
N ILE A 283 -58.40 65.51 -40.26
CA ILE A 283 -57.32 66.50 -40.43
C ILE A 283 -57.33 67.46 -39.23
N GLY A 284 -56.16 67.93 -38.75
CA GLY A 284 -56.09 69.03 -37.82
C GLY A 284 -54.72 69.38 -37.25
N HIS A 285 -54.05 70.32 -37.93
CA HIS A 285 -53.13 71.36 -37.39
C HIS A 285 -52.04 71.06 -36.36
N LEU A 286 -50.81 71.35 -36.80
CA LEU A 286 -49.65 71.84 -35.98
C LEU A 286 -49.97 73.11 -35.17
N PRO A 287 -49.24 73.47 -34.07
CA PRO A 287 -47.92 74.05 -34.22
C PRO A 287 -46.87 73.68 -33.12
N SER A 288 -45.62 73.73 -33.56
CA SER A 288 -44.39 74.31 -33.05
C SER A 288 -44.21 74.57 -31.53
N GLY A 289 -43.05 74.22 -31.04
CA GLY A 289 -42.43 74.93 -29.95
C GLY A 289 -41.38 74.15 -29.10
N ARG A 290 -40.14 74.36 -29.45
CA ARG A 290 -38.96 74.69 -28.59
C ARG A 290 -38.52 73.77 -27.44
N GLU A 291 -37.32 73.31 -27.60
CA GLU A 291 -36.05 73.65 -26.88
C GLU A 291 -35.94 73.27 -25.38
N GLY A 292 -34.81 72.64 -25.04
CA GLY A 292 -34.21 72.69 -23.73
C GLY A 292 -33.43 71.44 -23.35
N GLY A 293 -32.15 71.32 -23.72
CA GLY A 293 -31.19 70.51 -22.98
C GLY A 293 -30.59 71.38 -21.87
N PRO A 294 -29.48 71.06 -21.25
CA PRO A 294 -28.93 69.80 -20.79
C PRO A 294 -28.60 69.80 -19.30
N ARG A 295 -28.31 68.72 -18.71
CA ARG A 295 -27.18 68.50 -17.80
C ARG A 295 -27.05 67.03 -17.41
#